data_86765b7e58cc054f943b73f1298ce062
#
_entry.id   86765b7e58cc054f943b73f1298ce062
#
_cell.length_a   1.000
_cell.length_b   1.000
_cell.length_c   1.000
_cell.angle_alpha   90.00
_cell.angle_beta   90.00
_cell.angle_gamma   90.00
#
_symmetry.space_group_name_H-M   'P 1'
#
loop_
_entity.id
_entity.type
_entity.pdbx_description
1 polymer ?
#
loop_
_entity_poly.entity_id
_entity_poly.type
_entity_poly.pdbx_seq_one_letter_code
_entity_poly.pdbx_strand_id
1 'polypeptide(L)'
;MIASTNCDSRQYRFGFQIRDASDFPKDFSLPIPPDGWLSAIFIPGDTEAHWNNPEYPPRIYILTRDALLIYTHPATKTKPFVAPLEQLIEVGTKKALLYGLLEVSAGSDVQSFRYNTLHQEHFSNFLRATRAMWLPRHATGFPVLSFSTPSQGMTFRCWYALKAELDSGEALLGVCCRPAIHRKKKGWFNGPPNALPAVAMAVTDRRLIAVSTGVEETDELYGITVRSAPICKLTAVALGDFGDALMLSLKLQSGLEWKTLFERGQSASTAQYCDLLERVDLGSRHLAVNVSPSRAPV
;
A
#
# COMPACT_ATOMS: atom_id res chain seq x y z
N MET A 1 0.87 -46.25 5.93
CA MET A 1 0.23 -45.96 4.64
C MET A 1 -0.37 -44.58 4.76
N ILE A 2 0.33 -43.55 4.25
CA ILE A 2 -0.17 -42.18 4.18
C ILE A 2 -0.92 -42.09 2.86
N ALA A 3 -2.23 -41.99 2.93
CA ALA A 3 -3.07 -41.76 1.75
C ALA A 3 -2.63 -40.42 1.13
N SER A 4 -1.98 -40.51 -0.02
CA SER A 4 -1.77 -39.32 -0.87
C SER A 4 -3.14 -38.93 -1.42
N THR A 5 -3.79 -37.98 -0.73
CA THR A 5 -4.94 -37.30 -1.32
C THR A 5 -4.40 -36.49 -2.50
N ASN A 6 -4.69 -36.97 -3.70
CA ASN A 6 -4.51 -36.23 -4.95
C ASN A 6 -5.34 -34.96 -4.87
N CYS A 7 -4.77 -33.93 -4.29
CA CYS A 7 -5.30 -32.60 -4.41
C CYS A 7 -5.12 -32.20 -5.88
N ASP A 8 -6.21 -31.90 -6.58
CA ASP A 8 -6.13 -31.52 -7.99
C ASP A 8 -5.32 -30.23 -8.09
N SER A 9 -4.01 -30.40 -8.33
CA SER A 9 -3.01 -29.32 -8.36
C SER A 9 -3.34 -28.22 -9.37
N ARG A 10 -4.34 -28.45 -10.23
CA ARG A 10 -4.80 -27.45 -11.20
C ARG A 10 -5.63 -26.33 -10.56
N GLN A 11 -6.37 -26.60 -9.48
CA GLN A 11 -7.15 -25.57 -8.76
C GLN A 11 -6.26 -24.56 -8.03
N TYR A 12 -5.03 -24.93 -7.69
CA TYR A 12 -4.12 -24.10 -6.90
C TYR A 12 -3.06 -23.36 -7.71
N ARG A 13 -3.11 -23.43 -9.04
CA ARG A 13 -2.18 -22.70 -9.92
C ARG A 13 -2.51 -21.22 -10.03
N PHE A 14 -3.76 -20.84 -9.79
CA PHE A 14 -4.24 -19.47 -9.94
C PHE A 14 -4.83 -18.96 -8.62
N GLY A 15 -4.58 -17.70 -8.33
CA GLY A 15 -5.26 -17.01 -7.25
C GLY A 15 -6.75 -16.88 -7.56
N PHE A 16 -7.59 -16.90 -6.53
CA PHE A 16 -9.03 -16.74 -6.68
C PHE A 16 -9.64 -16.08 -5.47
N GLN A 17 -10.83 -15.53 -5.67
CA GLN A 17 -11.63 -14.96 -4.61
C GLN A 17 -12.38 -16.10 -3.89
N ILE A 18 -12.29 -16.16 -2.57
CA ILE A 18 -13.02 -17.07 -1.71
C ILE A 18 -14.39 -16.43 -1.44
N ARG A 19 -15.45 -17.09 -1.87
CA ARG A 19 -16.84 -16.61 -1.74
C ARG A 19 -17.56 -17.23 -0.56
N ASP A 20 -17.28 -18.49 -0.31
CA ASP A 20 -17.85 -19.25 0.79
C ASP A 20 -16.83 -20.21 1.43
N ALA A 21 -17.23 -20.88 2.51
CA ALA A 21 -16.35 -21.74 3.27
C ALA A 21 -15.85 -22.97 2.49
N SER A 22 -16.55 -23.40 1.44
CA SER A 22 -16.15 -24.53 0.60
C SER A 22 -15.03 -24.20 -0.39
N ASP A 23 -14.82 -22.92 -0.65
CA ASP A 23 -13.75 -22.42 -1.52
C ASP A 23 -12.37 -22.48 -0.83
N PHE A 24 -12.33 -22.61 0.50
CA PHE A 24 -11.04 -22.70 1.19
C PHE A 24 -10.26 -23.93 0.74
N PRO A 25 -8.98 -23.77 0.39
CA PRO A 25 -8.14 -24.91 0.08
C PRO A 25 -8.10 -25.89 1.26
N LYS A 26 -8.34 -27.18 0.98
CA LYS A 26 -8.47 -28.23 2.01
C LYS A 26 -7.25 -28.35 2.93
N ASP A 27 -6.08 -27.96 2.43
CA ASP A 27 -4.82 -27.99 3.16
C ASP A 27 -4.67 -26.84 4.18
N PHE A 28 -5.59 -25.87 4.13
CA PHE A 28 -5.68 -24.78 5.10
C PHE A 28 -6.75 -25.14 6.13
N SER A 29 -6.33 -25.77 7.21
CA SER A 29 -7.19 -25.95 8.41
C SER A 29 -7.28 -24.63 9.15
N LEU A 30 -8.12 -23.71 8.69
CA LEU A 30 -8.25 -22.38 9.26
C LEU A 30 -9.43 -22.30 10.24
N PRO A 31 -9.26 -21.60 11.36
CA PRO A 31 -10.41 -21.12 12.10
C PRO A 31 -11.10 -20.05 11.25
N ILE A 32 -12.24 -20.38 10.66
CA ILE A 32 -13.07 -19.42 9.95
C ILE A 32 -13.54 -18.39 10.97
N PRO A 33 -13.37 -17.08 10.72
CA PRO A 33 -13.88 -16.06 11.62
C PRO A 33 -15.38 -16.28 11.89
N PRO A 34 -15.84 -16.33 13.15
CA PRO A 34 -17.23 -16.65 13.49
C PRO A 34 -18.23 -15.67 12.87
N ASP A 35 -17.81 -14.42 12.68
CA ASP A 35 -18.63 -13.36 12.06
C ASP A 35 -18.49 -13.30 10.54
N GLY A 36 -17.83 -14.31 9.93
CA GLY A 36 -17.57 -14.36 8.51
C GLY A 36 -16.48 -13.39 8.06
N TRP A 37 -16.47 -13.11 6.77
CA TRP A 37 -15.52 -12.16 6.15
C TRP A 37 -16.23 -11.27 5.13
N LEU A 38 -15.64 -10.09 4.88
CA LEU A 38 -16.12 -9.13 3.88
C LEU A 38 -15.46 -9.38 2.51
N SER A 39 -14.21 -9.81 2.52
CA SER A 39 -13.45 -10.20 1.34
C SER A 39 -12.40 -11.21 1.72
N ALA A 40 -12.20 -12.23 0.90
CA ALA A 40 -11.12 -13.18 1.08
C ALA A 40 -10.55 -13.60 -0.28
N ILE A 41 -9.23 -13.77 -0.35
CA ILE A 41 -8.53 -14.24 -1.54
C ILE A 41 -7.51 -15.30 -1.18
N PHE A 42 -7.37 -16.28 -2.05
CA PHE A 42 -6.27 -17.23 -2.03
C PHE A 42 -5.23 -16.81 -3.07
N ILE A 43 -3.98 -16.77 -2.68
CA ILE A 43 -2.83 -16.55 -3.55
C ILE A 43 -1.94 -17.79 -3.47
N PRO A 44 -1.78 -18.55 -4.55
CA PRO A 44 -0.91 -19.72 -4.57
C PRO A 44 0.54 -19.30 -4.35
N GLY A 45 1.31 -20.17 -3.76
CA GLY A 45 2.76 -20.07 -3.75
C GLY A 45 3.34 -20.34 -5.13
N ASP A 46 4.61 -20.07 -5.27
CA ASP A 46 5.33 -20.41 -6.49
C ASP A 46 5.65 -21.91 -6.47
N THR A 47 4.90 -22.70 -7.25
CA THR A 47 4.99 -24.17 -7.27
C THR A 47 5.79 -24.72 -8.44
N GLU A 48 6.24 -23.89 -9.38
CA GLU A 48 7.03 -24.36 -10.50
C GLU A 48 8.46 -24.70 -10.08
N ALA A 49 8.99 -25.83 -10.59
CA ALA A 49 10.30 -26.38 -10.21
C ALA A 49 11.48 -25.41 -10.42
N HIS A 50 11.31 -24.39 -11.25
CA HIS A 50 12.27 -23.33 -11.47
C HIS A 50 12.12 -22.14 -10.50
N TRP A 51 11.03 -22.09 -9.76
CA TRP A 51 10.63 -20.99 -8.86
C TRP A 51 10.32 -21.49 -7.45
N ASN A 52 10.77 -22.72 -7.10
CA ASN A 52 10.64 -23.29 -5.74
C ASN A 52 11.40 -22.41 -4.73
N ASN A 53 11.06 -21.15 -4.69
CA ASN A 53 11.57 -20.23 -3.71
C ASN A 53 10.69 -20.36 -2.46
N PRO A 54 11.22 -20.87 -1.32
CA PRO A 54 10.46 -20.94 -0.06
C PRO A 54 9.98 -19.58 0.43
N GLU A 55 10.39 -18.48 -0.21
CA GLU A 55 9.95 -17.13 0.09
C GLU A 55 8.52 -16.84 -0.42
N TYR A 56 7.94 -17.71 -1.27
CA TYR A 56 6.58 -17.53 -1.84
C TYR A 56 5.62 -18.65 -1.42
N PRO A 57 5.36 -18.83 -0.12
CA PRO A 57 4.37 -19.83 0.31
C PRO A 57 2.96 -19.40 -0.10
N PRO A 58 2.05 -20.37 -0.31
CA PRO A 58 0.64 -20.07 -0.51
C PRO A 58 0.06 -19.30 0.68
N ARG A 59 -0.83 -18.34 0.40
CA ARG A 59 -1.44 -17.51 1.43
C ARG A 59 -2.92 -17.29 1.19
N ILE A 60 -3.63 -17.11 2.31
CA ILE A 60 -5.01 -16.63 2.32
C ILE A 60 -5.04 -15.30 3.03
N TYR A 61 -5.63 -14.32 2.36
CA TYR A 61 -5.85 -12.98 2.89
C TYR A 61 -7.34 -12.84 3.17
N ILE A 62 -7.70 -12.48 4.39
CA ILE A 62 -9.08 -12.35 4.84
C ILE A 62 -9.26 -10.96 5.43
N LEU A 63 -10.25 -10.24 4.95
CA LEU A 63 -10.74 -9.00 5.53
C LEU A 63 -12.01 -9.28 6.31
N THR A 64 -11.98 -9.02 7.60
CA THR A 64 -13.17 -8.99 8.45
C THR A 64 -13.63 -7.55 8.68
N ARG A 65 -14.64 -7.35 9.52
CA ARG A 65 -15.07 -6.00 9.92
C ARG A 65 -14.00 -5.23 10.69
N ASP A 66 -13.19 -5.96 11.47
CA ASP A 66 -12.31 -5.37 12.47
C ASP A 66 -10.83 -5.59 12.16
N ALA A 67 -10.49 -6.52 11.27
CA ALA A 67 -9.10 -6.90 11.06
C ALA A 67 -8.80 -7.40 9.63
N LEU A 68 -7.55 -7.24 9.24
CA LEU A 68 -6.89 -7.92 8.13
C LEU A 68 -6.15 -9.14 8.70
N LEU A 69 -6.46 -10.33 8.19
CA LEU A 69 -5.83 -11.59 8.57
C LEU A 69 -5.06 -12.15 7.39
N ILE A 70 -3.84 -12.63 7.62
CA ILE A 70 -3.02 -13.27 6.59
C ILE A 70 -2.50 -14.60 7.10
N TYR A 71 -2.95 -15.66 6.47
CA TYR A 71 -2.55 -17.03 6.77
C TYR A 71 -1.52 -17.50 5.75
N THR A 72 -0.40 -18.01 6.22
CA THR A 72 0.67 -18.55 5.38
C THR A 72 0.72 -20.08 5.52
N HIS A 73 0.79 -20.81 4.41
CA HIS A 73 0.89 -22.27 4.45
C HIS A 73 2.32 -22.70 4.87
N PRO A 74 2.47 -23.77 5.66
CA PRO A 74 1.39 -24.53 6.29
C PRO A 74 0.79 -23.80 7.50
N ALA A 75 -0.52 -23.57 7.45
CA ALA A 75 -1.25 -22.79 8.49
C ALA A 75 -1.14 -23.39 9.91
N THR A 76 -0.86 -24.69 10.00
CA THR A 76 -0.69 -25.39 11.26
C THR A 76 0.63 -25.07 11.98
N LYS A 77 1.62 -24.52 11.26
CA LYS A 77 2.97 -24.23 11.80
C LYS A 77 3.21 -22.74 12.01
N THR A 78 2.43 -21.89 11.37
CA THR A 78 2.59 -20.44 11.44
C THR A 78 1.38 -19.80 12.06
N LYS A 79 1.59 -18.91 13.04
CA LYS A 79 0.50 -18.06 13.52
C LYS A 79 0.09 -17.11 12.39
N PRO A 80 -1.22 -16.85 12.23
CA PRO A 80 -1.67 -15.85 11.28
C PRO A 80 -1.14 -14.48 11.67
N PHE A 81 -0.80 -13.66 10.67
CA PHE A 81 -0.64 -12.24 10.90
C PHE A 81 -2.03 -11.64 11.06
N VAL A 82 -2.22 -10.89 12.13
CA VAL A 82 -3.48 -10.22 12.47
C VAL A 82 -3.22 -8.73 12.62
N ALA A 83 -3.80 -7.93 11.74
CA ALA A 83 -3.74 -6.48 11.81
C ALA A 83 -5.14 -5.91 12.08
N PRO A 84 -5.46 -5.50 13.32
CA PRO A 84 -6.69 -4.76 13.59
C PRO A 84 -6.74 -3.50 12.72
N LEU A 85 -7.89 -3.21 12.08
CA LEU A 85 -8.00 -2.08 11.16
C LEU A 85 -7.72 -0.73 11.85
N GLU A 86 -8.06 -0.60 13.12
CA GLU A 86 -7.76 0.59 13.92
C GLU A 86 -6.25 0.81 14.14
N GLN A 87 -5.46 -0.28 14.17
CA GLN A 87 -4.00 -0.25 14.32
C GLN A 87 -3.26 -0.19 12.98
N LEU A 88 -3.96 -0.36 11.88
CA LEU A 88 -3.38 -0.33 10.55
C LEU A 88 -2.94 1.11 10.22
N ILE A 89 -1.65 1.28 9.93
CA ILE A 89 -1.03 2.59 9.68
C ILE A 89 -0.77 2.79 8.20
N GLU A 90 -0.26 1.76 7.54
CA GLU A 90 0.11 1.81 6.14
C GLU A 90 -0.15 0.47 5.45
N VAL A 91 -0.58 0.56 4.21
CA VAL A 91 -0.57 -0.56 3.27
C VAL A 91 0.20 -0.12 2.03
N GLY A 92 1.26 -0.86 1.71
CA GLY A 92 2.10 -0.61 0.55
C GLY A 92 2.11 -1.80 -0.40
N THR A 93 2.33 -1.53 -1.69
CA THR A 93 2.63 -2.55 -2.69
C THR A 93 3.86 -2.15 -3.47
N LYS A 94 4.79 -3.09 -3.62
CA LYS A 94 5.91 -2.96 -4.57
C LYS A 94 5.65 -3.96 -5.69
N LYS A 95 5.74 -3.51 -6.93
CA LYS A 95 5.46 -4.34 -8.12
C LYS A 95 6.65 -4.29 -9.04
N ALA A 96 7.23 -5.44 -9.34
CA ALA A 96 8.18 -5.67 -10.42
C ALA A 96 7.50 -6.50 -11.51
N LEU A 97 8.24 -6.92 -12.56
CA LEU A 97 7.64 -7.61 -13.70
C LEU A 97 6.90 -8.91 -13.32
N LEU A 98 7.48 -9.74 -12.48
CA LEU A 98 6.97 -11.08 -12.17
C LEU A 98 6.58 -11.25 -10.71
N TYR A 99 7.00 -10.37 -9.83
CA TYR A 99 6.68 -10.46 -8.41
C TYR A 99 6.17 -9.14 -7.86
N GLY A 100 5.36 -9.25 -6.82
CA GLY A 100 4.88 -8.15 -6.02
C GLY A 100 5.19 -8.39 -4.55
N LEU A 101 5.20 -7.31 -3.80
CA LEU A 101 5.33 -7.32 -2.35
C LEU A 101 4.19 -6.51 -1.77
N LEU A 102 3.43 -7.11 -0.86
CA LEU A 102 2.49 -6.39 0.00
C LEU A 102 3.21 -6.07 1.31
N GLU A 103 3.24 -4.83 1.69
CA GLU A 103 3.74 -4.37 2.99
C GLU A 103 2.56 -3.87 3.82
N VAL A 104 2.46 -4.35 5.05
CA VAL A 104 1.42 -3.97 6.00
C VAL A 104 2.08 -3.51 7.28
N SER A 105 1.78 -2.29 7.70
CA SER A 105 2.24 -1.73 8.98
C SER A 105 1.03 -1.57 9.91
N ALA A 106 1.08 -2.25 11.05
CA ALA A 106 0.04 -2.20 12.08
C ALA A 106 0.68 -2.07 13.46
N GLY A 107 0.37 -1.01 14.19
CA GLY A 107 1.06 -0.69 15.44
C GLY A 107 2.56 -0.53 15.21
N SER A 108 3.39 -1.33 15.90
CA SER A 108 4.83 -1.38 15.74
C SER A 108 5.29 -2.44 14.72
N ASP A 109 4.38 -3.29 14.25
CA ASP A 109 4.71 -4.42 13.40
C ASP A 109 4.66 -4.03 11.93
N VAL A 110 5.72 -4.38 11.19
CA VAL A 110 5.78 -4.26 9.73
C VAL A 110 6.01 -5.64 9.16
N GLN A 111 5.11 -6.08 8.31
CA GLN A 111 5.17 -7.38 7.66
C GLN A 111 5.15 -7.23 6.15
N SER A 112 5.92 -8.09 5.48
CA SER A 112 6.04 -8.10 4.03
C SER A 112 5.66 -9.47 3.46
N PHE A 113 4.82 -9.46 2.43
CA PHE A 113 4.29 -10.68 1.82
C PHE A 113 4.53 -10.66 0.31
N ARG A 114 5.40 -11.51 -0.19
CA ARG A 114 5.66 -11.65 -1.63
C ARG A 114 4.54 -12.41 -2.32
N TYR A 115 4.20 -12.01 -3.54
CA TYR A 115 3.19 -12.67 -4.38
C TYR A 115 3.56 -12.58 -5.86
N ASN A 116 2.99 -13.46 -6.69
CA ASN A 116 3.17 -13.40 -8.14
C ASN A 116 2.21 -12.36 -8.75
N THR A 117 2.72 -11.47 -9.59
CA THR A 117 1.93 -10.39 -10.22
C THR A 117 0.84 -10.89 -11.18
N LEU A 118 0.86 -12.15 -11.59
CA LEU A 118 -0.25 -12.78 -12.32
C LEU A 118 -1.59 -12.70 -11.56
N HIS A 119 -1.54 -12.56 -10.22
CA HIS A 119 -2.73 -12.48 -9.35
C HIS A 119 -3.09 -11.03 -8.98
N GLN A 120 -2.50 -10.04 -9.67
CA GLN A 120 -2.63 -8.63 -9.35
C GLN A 120 -4.07 -8.13 -9.33
N GLU A 121 -4.94 -8.66 -10.18
CA GLU A 121 -6.35 -8.24 -10.22
C GLU A 121 -7.08 -8.61 -8.92
N HIS A 122 -6.95 -9.87 -8.46
CA HIS A 122 -7.54 -10.31 -7.20
C HIS A 122 -7.01 -9.48 -6.03
N PHE A 123 -5.69 -9.21 -6.05
CA PHE A 123 -5.04 -8.39 -5.04
C PHE A 123 -5.58 -6.95 -5.04
N SER A 124 -5.71 -6.32 -6.21
CA SER A 124 -6.21 -4.95 -6.33
C SER A 124 -7.65 -4.82 -5.81
N ASN A 125 -8.50 -5.81 -6.10
CA ASN A 125 -9.88 -5.85 -5.62
C ASN A 125 -9.93 -6.04 -4.10
N PHE A 126 -9.10 -6.92 -3.55
CA PHE A 126 -8.98 -7.13 -2.11
C PHE A 126 -8.49 -5.87 -1.38
N LEU A 127 -7.45 -5.21 -1.91
CA LEU A 127 -6.93 -3.96 -1.33
C LEU A 127 -7.96 -2.82 -1.40
N ARG A 128 -8.75 -2.77 -2.48
CA ARG A 128 -9.86 -1.80 -2.57
C ARG A 128 -10.89 -2.05 -1.48
N ALA A 129 -11.28 -3.30 -1.24
CA ALA A 129 -12.18 -3.66 -0.14
C ALA A 129 -11.57 -3.30 1.22
N THR A 130 -10.27 -3.58 1.43
CA THR A 130 -9.55 -3.21 2.66
C THR A 130 -9.59 -1.71 2.87
N ARG A 131 -9.30 -0.91 1.84
CA ARG A 131 -9.34 0.56 1.93
C ARG A 131 -10.73 1.07 2.25
N ALA A 132 -11.78 0.49 1.67
CA ALA A 132 -13.16 0.88 1.94
C ALA A 132 -13.56 0.73 3.41
N MET A 133 -12.98 -0.26 4.11
CA MET A 133 -13.22 -0.49 5.53
C MET A 133 -12.28 0.30 6.46
N TRP A 134 -11.03 0.43 6.04
CA TRP A 134 -9.97 1.01 6.86
C TRP A 134 -9.95 2.55 6.82
N LEU A 135 -10.24 3.15 5.64
CA LEU A 135 -10.11 4.60 5.48
C LEU A 135 -11.33 5.34 6.08
N PRO A 136 -11.12 6.49 6.73
CA PRO A 136 -12.20 7.32 7.22
C PRO A 136 -13.11 7.77 6.06
N ARG A 137 -14.35 8.11 6.38
CA ARG A 137 -15.26 8.72 5.41
C ARG A 137 -14.83 10.15 5.10
N HIS A 138 -15.16 10.61 3.90
CA HIS A 138 -14.67 11.83 3.26
C HIS A 138 -14.57 13.07 4.17
N ALA A 139 -13.45 13.77 4.10
CA ALA A 139 -13.33 15.14 4.54
C ALA A 139 -14.03 16.05 3.51
N THR A 140 -15.05 16.80 3.93
CA THR A 140 -15.77 17.73 3.05
C THR A 140 -15.17 19.15 3.15
N GLY A 141 -15.29 19.93 2.08
CA GLY A 141 -14.95 21.36 2.08
C GLY A 141 -13.61 21.72 1.46
N PHE A 142 -12.86 20.76 0.92
CA PHE A 142 -11.63 21.05 0.19
C PHE A 142 -11.87 21.11 -1.33
N PRO A 143 -11.14 21.99 -2.07
CA PRO A 143 -11.21 22.02 -3.52
C PRO A 143 -10.64 20.73 -4.11
N VAL A 144 -11.39 20.12 -5.03
CA VAL A 144 -11.00 18.90 -5.72
C VAL A 144 -10.17 19.26 -6.94
N LEU A 145 -9.00 18.62 -7.08
CA LEU A 145 -8.17 18.76 -8.28
C LEU A 145 -8.70 17.89 -9.42
N SER A 146 -8.79 18.48 -10.62
CA SER A 146 -8.98 17.70 -11.84
C SER A 146 -7.69 16.92 -12.14
N PHE A 147 -7.79 15.61 -12.22
CA PHE A 147 -6.66 14.70 -12.47
C PHE A 147 -6.78 14.01 -13.84
N SER A 148 -7.20 14.76 -14.85
CA SER A 148 -7.34 14.27 -16.23
C SER A 148 -5.99 14.12 -16.95
N THR A 149 -5.01 14.95 -16.59
CA THR A 149 -3.67 14.97 -17.17
C THR A 149 -2.59 14.94 -16.08
N PRO A 150 -1.36 14.45 -16.42
CA PRO A 150 -0.26 14.49 -15.46
C PRO A 150 0.06 15.92 -15.01
N SER A 151 0.30 16.09 -13.71
CA SER A 151 0.82 17.36 -13.16
C SER A 151 2.24 17.62 -13.67
N GLN A 152 2.65 18.89 -13.69
CA GLN A 152 4.00 19.27 -14.10
C GLN A 152 5.06 18.51 -13.27
N GLY A 153 6.03 17.91 -13.94
CA GLY A 153 7.09 17.10 -13.32
C GLY A 153 6.68 15.65 -12.99
N MET A 154 5.42 15.27 -13.18
CA MET A 154 4.96 13.91 -12.99
C MET A 154 5.24 13.05 -14.23
N THR A 155 5.85 11.88 -14.04
CA THR A 155 5.99 10.90 -15.12
C THR A 155 4.66 10.22 -15.42
N PHE A 156 4.46 9.78 -16.68
CA PHE A 156 3.27 9.01 -17.05
C PHE A 156 3.09 7.75 -16.20
N ARG A 157 4.19 7.08 -15.83
CA ARG A 157 4.14 5.87 -14.99
C ARG A 157 3.59 6.18 -13.59
N CYS A 158 4.09 7.25 -12.95
CA CYS A 158 3.55 7.69 -11.65
C CYS A 158 2.09 8.12 -11.76
N TRP A 159 1.73 8.82 -12.85
CA TRP A 159 0.35 9.25 -13.08
C TRP A 159 -0.61 8.08 -13.25
N TYR A 160 -0.28 7.09 -14.09
CA TYR A 160 -1.11 5.90 -14.26
C TYR A 160 -1.22 5.09 -12.97
N ALA A 161 -0.13 4.92 -12.24
CA ALA A 161 -0.13 4.21 -10.98
C ALA A 161 -1.00 4.92 -9.93
N LEU A 162 -0.85 6.24 -9.80
CA LEU A 162 -1.67 7.03 -8.89
C LEU A 162 -3.15 6.98 -9.29
N LYS A 163 -3.47 7.13 -10.58
CA LYS A 163 -4.84 7.04 -11.09
C LYS A 163 -5.48 5.68 -10.83
N ALA A 164 -4.71 4.59 -10.97
CA ALA A 164 -5.18 3.23 -10.69
C ALA A 164 -5.44 2.96 -9.20
N GLU A 165 -4.78 3.72 -8.33
CA GLU A 165 -4.94 3.60 -6.88
C GLU A 165 -6.12 4.42 -6.34
N LEU A 166 -6.56 5.47 -7.03
CA LEU A 166 -7.72 6.26 -6.59
C LEU A 166 -8.99 5.40 -6.63
N ASP A 167 -9.69 5.35 -5.51
CA ASP A 167 -10.95 4.65 -5.40
C ASP A 167 -12.09 5.49 -6.00
N SER A 168 -13.18 4.83 -6.42
CA SER A 168 -14.35 5.53 -6.95
C SER A 168 -14.93 6.49 -5.91
N GLY A 169 -15.08 7.76 -6.28
CA GLY A 169 -15.56 8.81 -5.39
C GLY A 169 -14.53 9.39 -4.44
N GLU A 170 -13.27 8.96 -4.50
CA GLU A 170 -12.18 9.57 -3.75
C GLU A 170 -11.72 10.85 -4.45
N ALA A 171 -11.67 11.95 -3.71
CA ALA A 171 -11.32 13.27 -4.23
C ALA A 171 -9.83 13.55 -4.03
N LEU A 172 -9.11 13.83 -5.12
CA LEU A 172 -7.72 14.30 -5.06
C LEU A 172 -7.68 15.77 -4.65
N LEU A 173 -6.96 16.11 -3.59
CA LEU A 173 -6.85 17.47 -3.06
C LEU A 173 -5.52 18.13 -3.43
N GLY A 174 -4.45 17.36 -3.56
CA GLY A 174 -3.14 17.88 -3.91
C GLY A 174 -2.16 16.82 -4.35
N VAL A 175 -1.19 17.23 -5.15
CA VAL A 175 -0.10 16.38 -5.62
C VAL A 175 1.21 17.17 -5.61
N CYS A 176 2.26 16.55 -5.09
CA CYS A 176 3.62 17.00 -5.24
C CYS A 176 4.42 15.90 -5.94
N CYS A 177 5.17 16.21 -6.96
CA CYS A 177 5.87 15.22 -7.76
C CYS A 177 7.27 15.68 -8.18
N ARG A 178 8.13 14.70 -8.40
CA ARG A 178 9.50 14.89 -8.86
C ARG A 178 9.80 13.85 -9.95
N PRO A 179 10.36 14.25 -11.11
CA PRO A 179 10.85 13.32 -12.11
C PRO A 179 12.04 12.51 -11.57
N ALA A 180 12.42 11.46 -12.26
CA ALA A 180 13.63 10.71 -11.94
C ALA A 180 14.87 11.62 -12.11
N ILE A 181 15.77 11.58 -11.15
CA ILE A 181 17.03 12.34 -11.20
C ILE A 181 18.15 11.35 -11.48
N HIS A 182 18.80 11.51 -12.63
CA HIS A 182 19.97 10.73 -13.01
C HIS A 182 21.23 11.51 -12.59
N ARG A 183 21.87 11.10 -11.49
CA ARG A 183 23.17 11.67 -11.10
C ARG A 183 24.26 11.06 -11.99
N LYS A 184 24.91 11.87 -12.83
CA LYS A 184 26.11 11.45 -13.56
C LYS A 184 27.21 11.14 -12.54
N LYS A 185 27.72 9.92 -12.51
CA LYS A 185 28.92 9.59 -11.73
C LYS A 185 30.12 10.35 -12.33
N LYS A 186 30.78 11.17 -11.52
CA LYS A 186 32.14 11.65 -11.82
C LYS A 186 33.12 10.53 -11.43
N GLY A 187 33.65 9.81 -12.42
CA GLY A 187 34.72 8.84 -12.17
C GLY A 187 34.69 7.64 -13.13
N TRP A 188 35.85 7.03 -13.30
CA TRP A 188 36.15 5.93 -14.24
C TRP A 188 35.52 4.59 -13.86
N PHE A 189 34.96 4.43 -12.67
CA PHE A 189 34.30 3.19 -12.27
C PHE A 189 32.81 3.23 -12.60
N ASN A 190 32.44 2.42 -13.61
CA ASN A 190 31.06 2.21 -14.08
C ASN A 190 30.24 1.40 -13.07
N GLY A 191 29.91 1.98 -11.93
CA GLY A 191 28.82 1.43 -11.12
C GLY A 191 27.45 1.94 -11.64
N PRO A 192 26.32 1.29 -11.32
CA PRO A 192 25.01 1.75 -11.73
C PRO A 192 24.81 3.22 -11.36
N PRO A 193 24.21 4.04 -12.22
CA PRO A 193 23.97 5.44 -11.89
C PRO A 193 23.09 5.49 -10.63
N ASN A 194 23.49 6.27 -9.63
CA ASN A 194 22.61 6.59 -8.51
C ASN A 194 21.44 7.43 -9.03
N ALA A 195 20.45 6.76 -9.60
CA ALA A 195 19.24 7.40 -10.04
C ALA A 195 18.27 7.46 -8.84
N LEU A 196 17.80 8.65 -8.53
CA LEU A 196 16.65 8.77 -7.64
C LEU A 196 15.39 8.49 -8.47
N PRO A 197 14.51 7.58 -8.04
CA PRO A 197 13.29 7.24 -8.77
C PRO A 197 12.36 8.45 -8.89
N ALA A 198 11.52 8.49 -9.93
CA ALA A 198 10.45 9.47 -9.99
C ALA A 198 9.45 9.19 -8.86
N VAL A 199 8.95 10.26 -8.24
CA VAL A 199 8.02 10.17 -7.11
C VAL A 199 6.83 11.09 -7.34
N ALA A 200 5.64 10.62 -6.97
CA ALA A 200 4.43 11.42 -6.81
C ALA A 200 3.85 11.16 -5.42
N MET A 201 3.65 12.23 -4.66
CA MET A 201 2.97 12.20 -3.38
C MET A 201 1.64 12.92 -3.53
N ALA A 202 0.56 12.23 -3.24
CA ALA A 202 -0.79 12.76 -3.35
C ALA A 202 -1.48 12.77 -1.99
N VAL A 203 -2.34 13.74 -1.79
CA VAL A 203 -3.29 13.79 -0.68
C VAL A 203 -4.70 13.77 -1.26
N THR A 204 -5.52 12.89 -0.74
CA THR A 204 -6.94 12.81 -1.07
C THR A 204 -7.77 13.29 0.11
N ASP A 205 -9.08 13.26 -0.01
CA ASP A 205 -10.01 13.52 1.09
C ASP A 205 -10.01 12.43 2.17
N ARG A 206 -9.23 11.34 1.99
CA ARG A 206 -9.21 10.17 2.89
C ARG A 206 -7.81 9.75 3.32
N ARG A 207 -6.83 9.87 2.43
CA ARG A 207 -5.49 9.27 2.64
C ARG A 207 -4.37 10.03 1.95
N LEU A 208 -3.18 9.69 2.38
CA LEU A 208 -1.93 9.97 1.68
C LEU A 208 -1.63 8.80 0.74
N ILE A 209 -1.11 9.11 -0.44
CA ILE A 209 -0.63 8.12 -1.40
C ILE A 209 0.77 8.55 -1.86
N ALA A 210 1.74 7.67 -1.75
CA ALA A 210 3.06 7.88 -2.33
C ALA A 210 3.29 6.83 -3.43
N VAL A 211 3.65 7.29 -4.61
CA VAL A 211 4.00 6.44 -5.76
C VAL A 211 5.43 6.72 -6.13
N SER A 212 6.26 5.70 -6.27
CA SER A 212 7.60 5.82 -6.84
C SER A 212 7.82 4.80 -7.95
N THR A 213 8.64 5.16 -8.93
CA THR A 213 9.08 4.24 -9.99
C THR A 213 10.45 3.69 -9.63
N GLY A 214 10.57 2.38 -9.55
CA GLY A 214 11.75 1.69 -9.07
C GLY A 214 11.50 1.03 -7.72
N VAL A 215 12.16 -0.08 -7.48
CA VAL A 215 12.17 -0.76 -6.18
C VAL A 215 13.47 -0.39 -5.50
N GLU A 216 13.41 0.26 -4.34
CA GLU A 216 14.58 0.79 -3.63
C GLU A 216 15.63 -0.29 -3.29
N GLU A 217 15.19 -1.54 -3.16
CA GLU A 217 16.04 -2.68 -2.75
C GLU A 217 16.58 -3.52 -3.90
N THR A 218 16.08 -3.32 -5.10
CA THR A 218 16.56 -3.99 -6.30
C THR A 218 16.93 -2.94 -7.33
N ASP A 219 18.06 -3.09 -8.03
CA ASP A 219 18.47 -2.23 -9.15
C ASP A 219 17.47 -2.27 -10.34
N GLU A 220 16.27 -2.83 -10.13
CA GLU A 220 15.22 -2.93 -11.13
C GLU A 220 14.49 -1.60 -11.30
N LEU A 221 14.99 -0.79 -12.24
CA LEU A 221 14.41 0.48 -12.68
C LEU A 221 12.95 0.40 -13.16
N TYR A 222 12.37 -0.79 -13.23
CA TYR A 222 11.04 -1.03 -13.81
C TYR A 222 9.92 -1.23 -12.79
N GLY A 223 10.22 -1.32 -11.51
CA GLY A 223 9.22 -1.48 -10.46
C GLY A 223 8.38 -0.23 -10.20
N ILE A 224 7.22 -0.43 -9.59
CA ILE A 224 6.37 0.64 -9.05
C ILE A 224 6.11 0.30 -7.59
N THR A 225 6.40 1.26 -6.73
CA THR A 225 6.04 1.19 -5.31
C THR A 225 4.88 2.13 -5.06
N VAL A 226 3.85 1.65 -4.40
CA VAL A 226 2.71 2.45 -3.94
C VAL A 226 2.56 2.25 -2.45
N ARG A 227 2.45 3.34 -1.71
CA ARG A 227 2.21 3.35 -0.26
C ARG A 227 0.96 4.16 0.03
N SER A 228 0.15 3.71 0.95
CA SER A 228 -1.12 4.35 1.33
C SER A 228 -1.24 4.39 2.84
N ALA A 229 -1.60 5.55 3.38
CA ALA A 229 -1.87 5.74 4.81
C ALA A 229 -3.07 6.68 5.01
N PRO A 230 -3.99 6.42 5.96
CA PRO A 230 -5.04 7.37 6.27
C PRO A 230 -4.46 8.70 6.73
N ILE A 231 -5.09 9.83 6.37
CA ILE A 231 -4.63 11.16 6.80
C ILE A 231 -4.60 11.26 8.32
N CYS A 232 -5.57 10.69 9.01
CA CYS A 232 -5.63 10.70 10.47
C CYS A 232 -4.45 10.00 11.17
N LYS A 233 -3.62 9.26 10.43
CA LYS A 233 -2.39 8.64 10.92
C LYS A 233 -1.16 9.55 10.75
N LEU A 234 -1.27 10.67 10.06
CA LEU A 234 -0.21 11.69 9.94
C LEU A 234 -0.03 12.38 11.29
N THR A 235 1.20 12.47 11.77
CA THR A 235 1.54 13.11 13.06
C THR A 235 2.39 14.35 12.90
N ALA A 236 3.18 14.45 11.83
CA ALA A 236 3.96 15.63 11.51
C ALA A 236 4.31 15.71 10.03
N VAL A 237 4.43 16.94 9.54
CA VAL A 237 4.95 17.30 8.23
C VAL A 237 6.17 18.16 8.44
N ALA A 238 7.27 17.86 7.77
CA ALA A 238 8.47 18.68 7.82
C ALA A 238 9.08 18.84 6.43
N LEU A 239 9.47 20.06 6.10
CA LEU A 239 10.24 20.39 4.93
C LEU A 239 11.57 21.00 5.37
N GLY A 240 12.68 20.42 5.01
CA GLY A 240 14.00 20.86 5.42
C GLY A 240 15.02 20.82 4.30
N ASP A 241 16.11 21.56 4.47
CA ASP A 241 17.25 21.53 3.55
C ASP A 241 18.03 20.22 3.70
N PHE A 242 18.40 19.63 2.58
CA PHE A 242 19.26 18.46 2.52
C PHE A 242 20.30 18.59 1.39
N GLY A 243 21.41 19.22 1.69
CA GLY A 243 22.40 19.61 0.69
C GLY A 243 21.79 20.53 -0.38
N ASP A 244 21.86 20.10 -1.65
CA ASP A 244 21.29 20.85 -2.80
C ASP A 244 19.80 20.54 -3.05
N ALA A 245 19.17 19.78 -2.19
CA ALA A 245 17.78 19.35 -2.30
C ALA A 245 16.95 19.81 -1.09
N LEU A 246 15.62 19.64 -1.19
CA LEU A 246 14.68 19.73 -0.11
C LEU A 246 14.21 18.33 0.27
N MET A 247 14.18 18.03 1.56
CA MET A 247 13.63 16.78 2.08
C MET A 247 12.25 17.03 2.68
N LEU A 248 11.24 16.45 2.06
CA LEU A 248 9.91 16.32 2.65
C LEU A 248 9.87 15.06 3.50
N SER A 249 9.49 15.20 4.76
CA SER A 249 9.32 14.12 5.71
C SER A 249 7.88 14.14 6.24
N LEU A 250 7.18 13.01 6.09
CA LEU A 250 5.86 12.78 6.65
C LEU A 250 5.99 11.72 7.74
N LYS A 251 5.74 12.11 8.98
CA LYS A 251 5.73 11.16 10.11
C LYS A 251 4.32 10.63 10.32
N LEU A 252 4.20 9.32 10.39
CA LEU A 252 2.97 8.62 10.69
C LEU A 252 2.98 8.12 12.14
N GLN A 253 1.84 7.66 12.62
CA GLN A 253 1.75 6.98 13.90
C GLN A 253 2.74 5.81 13.98
N SER A 254 3.13 5.40 15.20
CA SER A 254 4.20 4.42 15.48
C SER A 254 5.61 4.80 15.04
N GLY A 255 5.85 6.03 14.60
CA GLY A 255 7.16 6.50 14.18
C GLY A 255 7.56 6.13 12.74
N LEU A 256 6.64 5.54 11.98
CA LEU A 256 6.85 5.33 10.55
C LEU A 256 7.03 6.67 9.84
N GLU A 257 8.00 6.76 8.95
CA GLU A 257 8.35 8.00 8.26
C GLU A 257 8.49 7.79 6.76
N TRP A 258 7.82 8.64 5.97
CA TRP A 258 8.03 8.73 4.54
C TRP A 258 8.95 9.90 4.24
N LYS A 259 10.08 9.65 3.58
CA LYS A 259 11.03 10.68 3.17
C LYS A 259 11.16 10.74 1.66
N THR A 260 11.14 11.96 1.13
CA THR A 260 11.29 12.19 -0.30
C THR A 260 12.10 13.46 -0.54
N LEU A 261 13.07 13.38 -1.45
CA LEU A 261 13.87 14.53 -1.85
C LEU A 261 13.23 15.21 -3.05
N PHE A 262 13.22 16.54 -3.04
CA PHE A 262 12.78 17.41 -4.13
C PHE A 262 13.91 18.36 -4.53
N GLU A 263 13.91 18.82 -5.77
CA GLU A 263 14.85 19.85 -6.21
C GLU A 263 14.47 21.19 -5.60
N ARG A 264 15.47 22.06 -5.33
CA ARG A 264 15.21 23.41 -4.79
C ARG A 264 14.32 24.26 -5.69
N GLY A 265 14.37 24.04 -7.03
CA GLY A 265 13.46 24.68 -7.97
C GLY A 265 11.97 24.35 -7.76
N GLN A 266 11.67 23.31 -7.00
CA GLN A 266 10.30 22.88 -6.65
C GLN A 266 9.85 23.37 -5.25
N SER A 267 10.61 24.23 -4.61
CA SER A 267 10.36 24.67 -3.22
C SER A 267 8.96 25.23 -3.02
N ALA A 268 8.46 26.08 -3.92
CA ALA A 268 7.14 26.69 -3.81
C ALA A 268 6.02 25.65 -3.90
N SER A 269 6.07 24.71 -4.86
CA SER A 269 5.06 23.66 -4.99
C SER A 269 5.09 22.66 -3.84
N THR A 270 6.28 22.36 -3.32
CA THR A 270 6.44 21.47 -2.17
C THR A 270 5.94 22.15 -0.88
N ALA A 271 6.22 23.43 -0.69
CA ALA A 271 5.68 24.20 0.44
C ALA A 271 4.15 24.28 0.41
N GLN A 272 3.55 24.58 -0.75
CA GLN A 272 2.09 24.57 -0.92
C GLN A 272 1.47 23.21 -0.59
N TYR A 273 2.16 22.12 -0.95
CA TYR A 273 1.73 20.78 -0.61
C TYR A 273 1.79 20.52 0.90
N CYS A 274 2.83 21.00 1.60
CA CYS A 274 2.94 20.93 3.06
C CYS A 274 1.81 21.70 3.75
N ASP A 275 1.55 22.96 3.32
CA ASP A 275 0.46 23.78 3.84
C ASP A 275 -0.92 23.12 3.66
N LEU A 276 -1.10 22.42 2.53
CA LEU A 276 -2.32 21.65 2.28
C LEU A 276 -2.44 20.49 3.26
N LEU A 277 -1.35 19.70 3.46
CA LEU A 277 -1.34 18.58 4.40
C LEU A 277 -1.68 19.01 5.83
N GLU A 278 -1.10 20.12 6.30
CA GLU A 278 -1.39 20.66 7.62
C GLU A 278 -2.87 21.06 7.78
N ARG A 279 -3.45 21.69 6.76
CA ARG A 279 -4.88 22.06 6.77
C ARG A 279 -5.80 20.85 6.76
N VAL A 280 -5.47 19.82 5.96
CA VAL A 280 -6.28 18.61 5.87
C VAL A 280 -6.19 17.79 7.16
N ASP A 281 -5.01 17.69 7.79
CA ASP A 281 -4.83 17.01 9.08
C ASP A 281 -5.61 17.72 10.20
N LEU A 282 -5.52 19.05 10.32
CA LEU A 282 -6.29 19.83 11.28
C LEU A 282 -7.80 19.64 11.08
N GLY A 283 -8.28 19.65 9.84
CA GLY A 283 -9.69 19.37 9.52
C GLY A 283 -10.13 17.96 9.94
N SER A 284 -9.27 16.96 9.74
CA SER A 284 -9.55 15.58 10.11
C SER A 284 -9.64 15.37 11.63
N ARG A 285 -8.79 16.05 12.40
CA ARG A 285 -8.82 16.00 13.88
C ARG A 285 -10.08 16.62 14.46
N HIS A 286 -10.56 17.72 13.89
CA HIS A 286 -11.82 18.35 14.31
C HIS A 286 -13.06 17.47 14.03
N LEU A 287 -13.05 16.71 12.93
CA LEU A 287 -14.15 15.78 12.59
C LEU A 287 -14.17 14.55 13.50
N ALA A 288 -13.01 14.06 13.93
CA ALA A 288 -12.91 12.91 14.83
C ALA A 288 -13.43 13.19 16.25
N VAL A 289 -13.35 14.45 16.70
CA VAL A 289 -13.84 14.86 18.04
C VAL A 289 -15.38 14.96 18.09
N ASN A 290 -16.05 15.15 16.95
CA ASN A 290 -17.51 15.33 16.89
C ASN A 290 -18.31 14.03 16.73
N VAL A 291 -17.67 12.87 16.59
CA VAL A 291 -18.35 11.57 16.55
C VAL A 291 -18.31 10.93 17.94
N SER A 292 -18.89 11.60 18.93
CA SER A 292 -19.31 10.91 20.16
C SER A 292 -20.47 9.96 19.82
N PRO A 293 -20.42 8.69 20.22
CA PRO A 293 -21.54 7.79 19.99
C PRO A 293 -22.76 8.34 20.73
N SER A 294 -23.80 8.69 19.98
CA SER A 294 -25.12 8.96 20.52
C SER A 294 -25.52 7.77 21.39
N ARG A 295 -25.58 7.97 22.71
CA ARG A 295 -26.20 7.02 23.63
C ARG A 295 -27.64 6.80 23.16
N ALA A 296 -27.94 5.57 22.76
CA ALA A 296 -29.32 5.15 22.57
C ALA A 296 -30.07 5.37 23.90
N PRO A 297 -31.28 5.95 23.87
CA PRO A 297 -32.10 6.02 25.07
C PRO A 297 -32.54 4.63 25.46
N VAL A 298 -32.49 4.36 26.79
CA VAL A 298 -32.97 3.18 27.46
C VAL A 298 -34.50 3.07 27.33
#